data_03401aa4a56c39a8049ecbc339d42e6d
#
_entry.id   03401aa4a56c39a8049ecbc339d42e6d
#
_cell.length_a   1.000
_cell.length_b   1.000
_cell.length_c   1.000
_cell.angle_alpha   90.00
_cell.angle_beta   90.00
_cell.angle_gamma   90.00
#
_symmetry.space_group_name_H-M   'P 1'
#
loop_
_entity.id
_entity.type
_entity.pdbx_description
1 polymer ?
#
loop_
_entity_poly.entity_id
_entity_poly.type
_entity_poly.pdbx_seq_one_letter_code
_entity_poly.pdbx_strand_id
1 'polypeptide(L)'
;MKTKRALLILGNQLFPLAHVQAAEVDCVFMIEHRFLCRHFAYHQQKLVLVLAAMRSYAKSLQAAGVEVAYHSLDDEESGISAASSIEEFVEVLQHLSQQHAVTELCHFEVEGKAMQARLEQWALESGIERRVLLSPMFLCDRETFANFLDGRTQVQMASFYKFQRKRLNVLLDSAGGPQGGQWSFDEDNRKKLPKDVEPPAM
;
A
#
# COMPACT_ATOMS: atom_id res chain seq x y z
N MET A 1 -3.80 14.75 -27.80
CA MET A 1 -4.72 15.01 -26.65
C MET A 1 -3.84 15.18 -25.41
N LYS A 2 -4.22 16.03 -24.47
CA LYS A 2 -3.48 16.17 -23.19
C LYS A 2 -3.71 14.91 -22.35
N THR A 3 -2.65 14.27 -21.85
CA THR A 3 -2.76 13.12 -20.94
C THR A 3 -3.48 13.55 -19.68
N LYS A 4 -4.57 12.86 -19.31
CA LYS A 4 -5.27 13.04 -18.04
C LYS A 4 -4.92 11.87 -17.11
N ARG A 5 -4.31 12.16 -15.97
CA ARG A 5 -3.79 11.18 -15.00
C ARG A 5 -4.65 11.11 -13.76
N ALA A 6 -5.00 9.90 -13.34
CA ALA A 6 -5.61 9.67 -12.05
C ALA A 6 -4.71 8.79 -11.16
N LEU A 7 -4.69 9.05 -9.86
CA LEU A 7 -4.05 8.20 -8.87
C LEU A 7 -5.11 7.39 -8.12
N LEU A 8 -5.11 6.07 -8.31
CA LEU A 8 -5.91 5.17 -7.49
C LEU A 8 -5.22 4.95 -6.13
N ILE A 9 -5.92 5.28 -5.06
CA ILE A 9 -5.47 5.06 -3.67
C ILE A 9 -6.35 3.99 -3.02
N LEU A 10 -5.74 2.87 -2.63
CA LEU A 10 -6.42 1.81 -1.91
C LEU A 10 -6.54 2.13 -0.41
N GLY A 11 -7.51 1.52 0.27
CA GLY A 11 -7.80 1.82 1.67
C GLY A 11 -6.67 1.56 2.67
N ASN A 12 -5.67 0.79 2.29
CA ASN A 12 -4.44 0.55 3.06
C ASN A 12 -3.25 1.44 2.63
N GLN A 13 -3.47 2.38 1.69
CA GLN A 13 -2.41 3.21 1.08
C GLN A 13 -2.62 4.70 1.37
N LEU A 14 -3.11 5.04 2.56
CA LEU A 14 -3.37 6.43 2.98
C LEU A 14 -2.04 7.11 3.36
N PHE A 15 -1.18 7.34 2.38
CA PHE A 15 0.15 7.90 2.57
C PHE A 15 0.14 9.42 2.77
N PRO A 16 1.20 10.01 3.35
CA PRO A 16 1.33 11.46 3.45
C PRO A 16 1.13 12.17 2.11
N LEU A 17 0.55 13.38 2.14
CA LEU A 17 0.23 14.19 0.95
C LEU A 17 1.40 14.36 -0.02
N ALA A 18 2.64 14.42 0.48
CA ALA A 18 3.83 14.54 -0.36
C ALA A 18 3.96 13.42 -1.41
N HIS A 19 3.52 12.19 -1.10
CA HIS A 19 3.53 11.09 -2.06
C HIS A 19 2.47 11.25 -3.16
N VAL A 20 1.31 11.83 -2.82
CA VAL A 20 0.27 12.15 -3.80
C VAL A 20 0.74 13.27 -4.73
N GLN A 21 1.35 14.30 -4.18
CA GLN A 21 1.91 15.41 -4.96
C GLN A 21 3.04 14.96 -5.90
N ALA A 22 3.93 14.08 -5.41
CA ALA A 22 5.02 13.51 -6.21
C ALA A 22 4.53 12.59 -7.36
N ALA A 23 3.28 12.14 -7.31
CA ALA A 23 2.70 11.34 -8.39
C ALA A 23 2.35 12.16 -9.65
N GLU A 24 2.26 13.50 -9.52
CA GLU A 24 1.97 14.44 -10.63
C GLU A 24 0.72 14.07 -11.41
N VAL A 25 -0.41 13.90 -10.70
CA VAL A 25 -1.70 13.50 -11.25
C VAL A 25 -2.71 14.65 -11.24
N ASP A 26 -3.71 14.56 -12.10
CA ASP A 26 -4.78 15.56 -12.19
C ASP A 26 -5.88 15.33 -11.13
N CYS A 27 -6.13 14.07 -10.75
CA CYS A 27 -7.12 13.72 -9.74
C CYS A 27 -6.76 12.43 -9.00
N VAL A 28 -7.44 12.19 -7.89
CA VAL A 28 -7.31 10.98 -7.07
C VAL A 28 -8.63 10.21 -7.08
N PHE A 29 -8.55 8.89 -7.25
CA PHE A 29 -9.68 7.97 -7.11
C PHE A 29 -9.56 7.20 -5.81
N MET A 30 -10.65 7.16 -5.04
CA MET A 30 -10.77 6.35 -3.83
C MET A 30 -12.11 5.63 -3.85
N ILE A 31 -12.10 4.32 -3.66
CA ILE A 31 -13.28 3.46 -3.81
C ILE A 31 -13.46 2.64 -2.53
N GLU A 32 -14.58 2.85 -1.82
CA GLU A 32 -15.06 1.90 -0.81
C GLU A 32 -15.72 0.73 -1.53
N HIS A 33 -15.46 -0.49 -1.09
CA HIS A 33 -15.93 -1.65 -1.79
C HIS A 33 -16.46 -2.76 -0.87
N ARG A 34 -17.67 -3.24 -1.13
CA ARG A 34 -18.35 -4.26 -0.29
C ARG A 34 -17.60 -5.59 -0.26
N PHE A 35 -17.03 -6.01 -1.39
CA PHE A 35 -16.24 -7.23 -1.45
C PHE A 35 -15.05 -7.18 -0.47
N LEU A 36 -14.27 -6.10 -0.47
CA LEU A 36 -13.14 -5.95 0.45
C LEU A 36 -13.58 -5.95 1.92
N CYS A 37 -14.76 -5.42 2.22
CA CYS A 37 -15.33 -5.44 3.57
C CYS A 37 -15.82 -6.83 4.01
N ARG A 38 -16.12 -7.74 3.06
CA ARG A 38 -16.71 -9.06 3.32
C ARG A 38 -15.79 -10.24 2.99
N HIS A 39 -14.63 -9.95 2.38
CA HIS A 39 -13.69 -10.99 1.95
C HIS A 39 -13.22 -11.91 3.10
N PHE A 40 -13.12 -11.35 4.29
CA PHE A 40 -12.92 -12.07 5.55
C PHE A 40 -13.97 -11.61 6.58
N ALA A 41 -14.18 -12.41 7.63
CA ALA A 41 -15.00 -12.03 8.76
C ALA A 41 -14.28 -10.98 9.64
N TYR A 42 -14.14 -9.77 9.12
CA TYR A 42 -13.48 -8.68 9.85
C TYR A 42 -14.27 -8.23 11.06
N HIS A 43 -13.57 -7.86 12.12
CA HIS A 43 -14.18 -7.22 13.27
C HIS A 43 -14.81 -5.88 12.86
N GLN A 44 -16.02 -5.61 13.33
CA GLN A 44 -16.79 -4.41 12.99
C GLN A 44 -16.01 -3.10 13.22
N GLN A 45 -15.31 -2.97 14.35
CA GLN A 45 -14.49 -1.79 14.64
C GLN A 45 -13.36 -1.58 13.61
N LYS A 46 -12.77 -2.67 13.09
CA LYS A 46 -11.74 -2.55 12.04
C LYS A 46 -12.33 -1.99 10.75
N LEU A 47 -13.51 -2.43 10.35
CA LEU A 47 -14.20 -1.91 9.16
C LEU A 47 -14.51 -0.43 9.32
N VAL A 48 -15.09 -0.04 10.46
CA VAL A 48 -15.39 1.36 10.77
C VAL A 48 -14.13 2.21 10.75
N LEU A 49 -13.04 1.74 11.36
CA LEU A 49 -11.76 2.45 11.37
C LEU A 49 -11.23 2.70 9.96
N VAL A 50 -11.21 1.68 9.10
CA VAL A 50 -10.66 1.78 7.74
C VAL A 50 -11.51 2.73 6.89
N LEU A 51 -12.84 2.56 6.88
CA LEU A 51 -13.74 3.41 6.11
C LEU A 51 -13.72 4.88 6.60
N ALA A 52 -13.73 5.09 7.92
CA ALA A 52 -13.59 6.44 8.48
C ALA A 52 -12.24 7.09 8.14
N ALA A 53 -11.16 6.32 8.18
CA ALA A 53 -9.83 6.81 7.76
C ALA A 53 -9.79 7.18 6.28
N MET A 54 -10.37 6.38 5.39
CA MET A 54 -10.47 6.68 3.96
C MET A 54 -11.24 7.98 3.72
N ARG A 55 -12.41 8.14 4.34
CA ARG A 55 -13.27 9.35 4.22
C ARG A 55 -12.56 10.59 4.78
N SER A 56 -11.86 10.46 5.91
CA SER A 56 -11.08 11.55 6.51
C SER A 56 -9.90 11.95 5.63
N TYR A 57 -9.22 10.97 5.06
CA TYR A 57 -8.08 11.18 4.16
C TYR A 57 -8.52 11.89 2.87
N ALA A 58 -9.62 11.47 2.25
CA ALA A 58 -10.19 12.15 1.09
C ALA A 58 -10.48 13.63 1.36
N LYS A 59 -11.10 13.94 2.51
CA LYS A 59 -11.33 15.33 2.95
C LYS A 59 -10.03 16.11 3.13
N SER A 60 -8.99 15.46 3.67
CA SER A 60 -7.67 16.11 3.85
C SER A 60 -7.02 16.43 2.50
N LEU A 61 -7.13 15.55 1.51
CA LEU A 61 -6.65 15.78 0.15
C LEU A 61 -7.41 16.93 -0.51
N GLN A 62 -8.74 16.95 -0.40
CA GLN A 62 -9.58 18.04 -0.92
C GLN A 62 -9.24 19.38 -0.28
N ALA A 63 -9.03 19.41 1.05
CA ALA A 63 -8.62 20.62 1.76
C ALA A 63 -7.24 21.12 1.32
N ALA A 64 -6.37 20.23 0.81
CA ALA A 64 -5.07 20.56 0.22
C ALA A 64 -5.16 20.94 -1.27
N GLY A 65 -6.37 21.04 -1.85
CA GLY A 65 -6.59 21.44 -3.24
C GLY A 65 -6.46 20.29 -4.26
N VAL A 66 -6.43 19.03 -3.79
CA VAL A 66 -6.43 17.85 -4.69
C VAL A 66 -7.85 17.52 -5.13
N GLU A 67 -8.07 17.34 -6.44
CA GLU A 67 -9.34 16.81 -6.96
C GLU A 67 -9.48 15.34 -6.55
N VAL A 68 -10.55 14.99 -5.83
CA VAL A 68 -10.79 13.61 -5.35
C VAL A 68 -12.17 13.14 -5.81
N ALA A 69 -12.19 12.10 -6.63
CA ALA A 69 -13.38 11.33 -6.95
C ALA A 69 -13.47 10.17 -5.94
N TYR A 70 -14.40 10.28 -5.01
CA TYR A 70 -14.62 9.31 -3.96
C TYR A 70 -15.92 8.54 -4.20
N HIS A 71 -15.82 7.22 -4.30
CA HIS A 71 -16.98 6.34 -4.36
C HIS A 71 -17.19 5.70 -2.99
N SER A 72 -18.37 5.95 -2.39
CA SER A 72 -18.72 5.40 -1.07
C SER A 72 -19.60 4.15 -1.20
N LEU A 73 -19.67 3.35 -0.12
CA LEU A 73 -20.60 2.21 -0.06
C LEU A 73 -22.07 2.61 -0.17
N ASP A 74 -22.38 3.89 0.09
CA ASP A 74 -23.74 4.44 0.09
C ASP A 74 -24.12 4.99 -1.29
N ASP A 75 -23.16 5.12 -2.22
CA ASP A 75 -23.44 5.59 -3.59
C ASP A 75 -24.16 4.47 -4.35
N GLU A 76 -25.45 4.71 -4.60
CA GLU A 76 -26.26 3.84 -5.45
C GLU A 76 -25.99 4.19 -6.92
N GLU A 77 -25.09 3.49 -7.57
CA GLU A 77 -24.97 3.56 -9.02
C GLU A 77 -25.94 2.58 -9.66
N SER A 78 -26.92 3.12 -10.36
CA SER A 78 -27.83 2.36 -11.20
C SER A 78 -27.04 1.68 -12.33
N GLY A 79 -26.84 0.36 -12.19
CA GLY A 79 -26.18 -0.48 -13.19
C GLY A 79 -24.97 -1.27 -12.72
N ILE A 80 -24.39 -0.99 -11.54
CA ILE A 80 -23.36 -1.82 -10.97
C ILE A 80 -24.03 -2.99 -10.25
N SER A 81 -23.68 -4.21 -10.67
CA SER A 81 -24.20 -5.45 -10.09
C SER A 81 -23.95 -5.50 -8.61
N ALA A 82 -24.96 -5.88 -7.81
CA ALA A 82 -24.83 -6.14 -6.37
C ALA A 82 -23.95 -7.38 -6.03
N ALA A 83 -23.22 -7.91 -7.01
CA ALA A 83 -22.27 -8.99 -6.84
C ALA A 83 -21.07 -8.49 -6.05
N SER A 84 -20.88 -8.98 -4.84
CA SER A 84 -19.74 -8.65 -3.98
C SER A 84 -18.46 -9.35 -4.48
N SER A 85 -17.96 -8.94 -5.64
CA SER A 85 -16.74 -9.47 -6.26
C SER A 85 -15.72 -8.36 -6.56
N ILE A 86 -14.49 -8.74 -6.85
CA ILE A 86 -13.45 -7.81 -7.29
C ILE A 86 -13.83 -7.12 -8.61
N GLU A 87 -14.74 -7.71 -9.38
CA GLU A 87 -15.24 -7.16 -10.66
C GLU A 87 -16.03 -5.86 -10.43
N GLU A 88 -16.86 -5.79 -9.39
CA GLU A 88 -17.59 -4.57 -9.03
C GLU A 88 -16.62 -3.39 -8.78
N PHE A 89 -15.49 -3.65 -8.09
CA PHE A 89 -14.45 -2.63 -7.90
C PHE A 89 -13.92 -2.10 -9.24
N VAL A 90 -13.70 -2.99 -10.18
CA VAL A 90 -13.18 -2.65 -11.51
C VAL A 90 -14.23 -1.93 -12.36
N GLU A 91 -15.52 -2.27 -12.22
CA GLU A 91 -16.63 -1.56 -12.87
C GLU A 91 -16.70 -0.10 -12.38
N VAL A 92 -16.59 0.13 -11.05
CA VAL A 92 -16.52 1.48 -10.48
C VAL A 92 -15.30 2.22 -11.00
N LEU A 93 -14.13 1.58 -11.03
CA LEU A 93 -12.90 2.17 -11.55
C LEU A 93 -13.05 2.56 -13.03
N GLN A 94 -13.68 1.70 -13.83
CA GLN A 94 -13.97 1.97 -15.26
C GLN A 94 -14.90 3.17 -15.42
N HIS A 95 -15.96 3.23 -14.62
CA HIS A 95 -16.91 4.34 -14.64
C HIS A 95 -16.23 5.67 -14.29
N LEU A 96 -15.48 5.73 -13.18
CA LEU A 96 -14.72 6.91 -12.78
C LEU A 96 -13.71 7.33 -13.86
N SER A 97 -13.03 6.36 -14.47
CA SER A 97 -12.03 6.64 -15.50
C SER A 97 -12.68 7.26 -16.76
N GLN A 98 -13.86 6.79 -17.14
CA GLN A 98 -14.63 7.36 -18.26
C GLN A 98 -15.16 8.76 -17.92
N GLN A 99 -15.76 8.93 -16.74
CA GLN A 99 -16.34 10.20 -16.27
C GLN A 99 -15.28 11.31 -16.24
N HIS A 100 -14.06 10.97 -15.80
CA HIS A 100 -12.95 11.92 -15.72
C HIS A 100 -12.07 11.95 -16.97
N ALA A 101 -12.42 11.20 -18.03
CA ALA A 101 -11.65 11.08 -19.28
C ALA A 101 -10.15 10.73 -19.04
N VAL A 102 -9.90 9.79 -18.12
CA VAL A 102 -8.55 9.35 -17.73
C VAL A 102 -7.91 8.55 -18.86
N THR A 103 -6.67 8.87 -19.18
CA THR A 103 -5.85 8.17 -20.17
C THR A 103 -4.68 7.42 -19.56
N GLU A 104 -4.29 7.77 -18.32
CA GLU A 104 -3.23 7.09 -17.56
C GLU A 104 -3.70 6.90 -16.10
N LEU A 105 -3.76 5.65 -15.63
CA LEU A 105 -4.02 5.33 -14.24
C LEU A 105 -2.70 5.06 -13.52
N CYS A 106 -2.41 5.88 -12.51
CA CYS A 106 -1.32 5.67 -11.59
C CYS A 106 -1.82 4.93 -10.35
N HIS A 107 -1.01 4.07 -9.77
CA HIS A 107 -1.27 3.50 -8.45
C HIS A 107 0.05 3.09 -7.79
N PHE A 108 0.10 3.07 -6.46
CA PHE A 108 1.24 2.48 -5.77
C PHE A 108 1.27 0.97 -5.95
N GLU A 109 2.44 0.34 -5.78
CA GLU A 109 2.54 -1.13 -5.75
C GLU A 109 1.46 -1.71 -4.85
N VAL A 110 0.78 -2.75 -5.34
CA VAL A 110 -0.32 -3.43 -4.63
C VAL A 110 0.22 -4.70 -3.98
N GLU A 111 -0.03 -4.87 -2.68
CA GLU A 111 0.46 -6.01 -1.91
C GLU A 111 -0.31 -7.29 -2.24
N GLY A 112 -1.60 -7.16 -2.53
CA GLY A 112 -2.50 -8.27 -2.85
C GLY A 112 -2.36 -8.73 -4.29
N LYS A 113 -1.85 -9.96 -4.50
CA LYS A 113 -1.62 -10.51 -5.86
C LYS A 113 -2.89 -10.52 -6.73
N ALA A 114 -4.04 -10.85 -6.15
CA ALA A 114 -5.31 -10.88 -6.89
C ALA A 114 -5.71 -9.48 -7.39
N MET A 115 -5.61 -8.46 -6.54
CA MET A 115 -5.91 -7.08 -6.91
C MET A 115 -4.90 -6.56 -7.94
N GLN A 116 -3.61 -6.85 -7.76
CA GLN A 116 -2.59 -6.49 -8.74
C GLN A 116 -2.91 -7.06 -10.12
N ALA A 117 -3.13 -8.38 -10.20
CA ALA A 117 -3.42 -9.06 -11.47
C ALA A 117 -4.70 -8.50 -12.12
N ARG A 118 -5.74 -8.18 -11.32
CA ARG A 118 -6.98 -7.64 -11.85
C ARG A 118 -6.83 -6.22 -12.38
N LEU A 119 -6.03 -5.37 -11.73
CA LEU A 119 -5.71 -4.03 -12.25
C LEU A 119 -4.88 -4.09 -13.54
N GLU A 120 -3.96 -5.06 -13.64
CA GLU A 120 -3.20 -5.31 -14.88
C GLU A 120 -4.13 -5.70 -16.03
N GLN A 121 -5.02 -6.64 -15.79
CA GLN A 121 -5.99 -7.09 -16.77
C GLN A 121 -6.94 -5.96 -17.18
N TRP A 122 -7.47 -5.19 -16.22
CA TRP A 122 -8.34 -4.05 -16.49
C TRP A 122 -7.66 -3.00 -17.39
N ALA A 123 -6.39 -2.70 -17.13
CA ALA A 123 -5.66 -1.74 -17.96
C ALA A 123 -5.54 -2.21 -19.42
N LEU A 124 -5.30 -3.52 -19.64
CA LEU A 124 -5.29 -4.11 -20.98
C LEU A 124 -6.67 -4.06 -21.66
N GLU A 125 -7.74 -4.35 -20.91
CA GLU A 125 -9.13 -4.36 -21.41
C GLU A 125 -9.63 -2.96 -21.74
N SER A 126 -9.31 -1.97 -20.92
CA SER A 126 -9.75 -0.58 -21.07
C SER A 126 -8.92 0.24 -22.06
N GLY A 127 -7.71 -0.20 -22.38
CA GLY A 127 -6.73 0.55 -23.15
C GLY A 127 -6.16 1.79 -22.44
N ILE A 128 -6.40 1.93 -21.12
CA ILE A 128 -5.85 3.00 -20.29
C ILE A 128 -4.41 2.62 -19.90
N GLU A 129 -3.47 3.55 -20.10
CA GLU A 129 -2.09 3.35 -19.68
C GLU A 129 -2.01 3.19 -18.16
N ARG A 130 -1.18 2.24 -17.69
CA ARG A 130 -1.01 1.98 -16.26
C ARG A 130 0.41 2.31 -15.82
N ARG A 131 0.54 3.19 -14.82
CA ARG A 131 1.81 3.53 -14.19
C ARG A 131 1.84 3.09 -12.74
N VAL A 132 2.79 2.21 -12.40
CA VAL A 132 3.00 1.73 -11.04
C VAL A 132 4.05 2.60 -10.34
N LEU A 133 3.70 3.12 -9.18
CA LEU A 133 4.58 3.92 -8.32
C LEU A 133 5.14 3.04 -7.20
N LEU A 134 6.37 3.29 -6.79
CA LEU A 134 6.96 2.61 -5.65
C LEU A 134 6.13 2.88 -4.39
N SER A 135 5.82 1.80 -3.65
CA SER A 135 5.07 1.92 -2.41
C SER A 135 5.96 2.42 -1.28
N PRO A 136 5.61 3.53 -0.60
CA PRO A 136 6.33 3.98 0.59
C PRO A 136 6.04 3.13 1.83
N MET A 137 5.17 2.12 1.73
CA MET A 137 4.81 1.21 2.82
C MET A 137 5.97 0.33 3.28
N PHE A 138 6.90 0.01 2.37
CA PHE A 138 8.02 -0.88 2.64
C PHE A 138 9.36 -0.17 2.47
N LEU A 139 10.26 -0.41 3.40
CA LEU A 139 11.65 0.08 3.32
C LEU A 139 12.45 -0.57 2.19
N CYS A 140 12.01 -1.71 1.69
CA CYS A 140 12.63 -2.44 0.61
C CYS A 140 11.60 -2.65 -0.51
N ASP A 141 11.86 -2.06 -1.65
CA ASP A 141 11.10 -2.30 -2.87
C ASP A 141 11.38 -3.69 -3.46
N ARG A 142 10.54 -4.11 -4.41
CA ARG A 142 10.61 -5.44 -5.02
C ARG A 142 11.88 -5.64 -5.85
N GLU A 143 12.35 -4.60 -6.52
CA GLU A 143 13.57 -4.64 -7.33
C GLU A 143 14.81 -4.81 -6.44
N THR A 144 14.93 -4.02 -5.38
CA THR A 144 15.99 -4.16 -4.37
C THR A 144 16.03 -5.58 -3.78
N PHE A 145 14.84 -6.14 -3.49
CA PHE A 145 14.77 -7.51 -2.98
C PHE A 145 15.14 -8.55 -4.04
N ALA A 146 14.67 -8.39 -5.27
CA ALA A 146 15.04 -9.28 -6.39
C ALA A 146 16.54 -9.26 -6.64
N ASN A 147 17.17 -8.09 -6.67
CA ASN A 147 18.60 -7.93 -6.83
C ASN A 147 19.39 -8.56 -5.66
N PHE A 148 18.85 -8.49 -4.43
CA PHE A 148 19.46 -9.21 -3.32
C PHE A 148 19.40 -10.72 -3.47
N LEU A 149 18.35 -11.26 -4.11
CA LEU A 149 18.18 -12.70 -4.35
C LEU A 149 19.03 -13.23 -5.50
N ASP A 150 19.41 -12.37 -6.45
CA ASP A 150 20.11 -12.77 -7.66
C ASP A 150 21.41 -13.53 -7.36
N GLY A 151 21.59 -14.65 -8.06
CA GLY A 151 22.74 -15.55 -7.89
C GLY A 151 22.82 -16.30 -6.56
N ARG A 152 21.82 -16.18 -5.67
CA ARG A 152 21.78 -16.87 -4.37
C ARG A 152 21.00 -18.18 -4.46
N THR A 153 21.66 -19.28 -4.08
CA THR A 153 21.01 -20.60 -3.99
C THR A 153 20.22 -20.77 -2.67
N GLN A 154 20.62 -20.06 -1.62
CA GLN A 154 19.93 -20.06 -0.32
C GLN A 154 19.77 -18.64 0.18
N VAL A 155 18.54 -18.36 0.64
CA VAL A 155 18.18 -17.06 1.21
C VAL A 155 18.01 -17.22 2.73
N GLN A 156 18.85 -16.53 3.47
CA GLN A 156 18.79 -16.47 4.93
C GLN A 156 18.32 -15.08 5.37
N MET A 157 17.34 -15.03 6.25
CA MET A 157 16.81 -13.77 6.79
C MET A 157 17.93 -12.94 7.46
N ALA A 158 18.86 -13.58 8.17
CA ALA A 158 19.99 -12.90 8.79
C ALA A 158 20.87 -12.16 7.78
N SER A 159 21.08 -12.73 6.59
CA SER A 159 21.86 -12.09 5.52
C SER A 159 21.12 -10.89 4.94
N PHE A 160 19.80 -11.04 4.72
CA PHE A 160 18.94 -9.95 4.24
C PHE A 160 18.86 -8.82 5.27
N TYR A 161 18.72 -9.14 6.56
CA TYR A 161 18.70 -8.16 7.64
C TYR A 161 20.00 -7.33 7.68
N LYS A 162 21.15 -7.99 7.58
CA LYS A 162 22.45 -7.29 7.49
C LYS A 162 22.55 -6.38 6.27
N PHE A 163 22.09 -6.87 5.11
CA PHE A 163 22.04 -6.09 3.88
C PHE A 163 21.18 -4.84 4.07
N GLN A 164 19.97 -4.97 4.61
CA GLN A 164 19.05 -3.85 4.82
C GLN A 164 19.61 -2.84 5.84
N ARG A 165 20.19 -3.28 6.95
CA ARG A 165 20.81 -2.38 7.93
C ARG A 165 21.91 -1.52 7.31
N LYS A 166 22.76 -2.14 6.48
CA LYS A 166 23.82 -1.41 5.77
C LYS A 166 23.26 -0.44 4.74
N ARG A 167 22.30 -0.88 3.92
CA ARG A 167 21.66 -0.06 2.89
C ARG A 167 20.96 1.17 3.47
N LEU A 168 20.27 1.01 4.59
CA LEU A 168 19.49 2.06 5.25
C LEU A 168 20.30 2.85 6.30
N ASN A 169 21.55 2.47 6.54
CA ASN A 169 22.42 3.06 7.56
C ASN A 169 21.77 3.05 8.97
N VAL A 170 21.16 1.92 9.36
CA VAL A 170 20.42 1.76 10.61
C VAL A 170 21.23 0.93 11.61
N LEU A 171 21.40 1.44 12.84
CA LEU A 171 22.11 0.80 13.93
C LEU A 171 23.54 0.35 13.54
N LEU A 172 24.24 1.20 12.80
CA LEU A 172 25.64 1.04 12.47
C LEU A 172 26.51 2.00 13.30
N ASP A 173 27.71 1.57 13.61
CA ASP A 173 28.76 2.44 14.16
C ASP A 173 29.47 3.23 13.04
N SER A 174 30.40 4.10 13.43
CA SER A 174 31.16 4.93 12.49
C SER A 174 32.06 4.14 11.51
N ALA A 175 32.38 2.89 11.84
CA ALA A 175 33.15 1.99 10.99
C ALA A 175 32.27 1.11 10.07
N GLY A 176 30.93 1.27 10.13
CA GLY A 176 29.95 0.46 9.38
C GLY A 176 29.71 -0.93 9.98
N GLY A 177 30.19 -1.17 11.19
CA GLY A 177 29.88 -2.35 11.98
C GLY A 177 28.53 -2.23 12.70
N PRO A 178 28.02 -3.32 13.29
CA PRO A 178 26.76 -3.27 14.03
C PRO A 178 26.94 -2.56 15.38
N GLN A 179 26.10 -1.57 15.67
CA GLN A 179 26.03 -0.95 16.97
C GLN A 179 25.76 -2.03 18.05
N GLY A 180 26.54 -2.03 19.14
CA GLY A 180 26.49 -3.06 20.16
C GLY A 180 27.30 -4.32 19.83
N GLY A 181 28.12 -4.31 18.76
CA GLY A 181 29.06 -5.37 18.41
C GLY A 181 28.47 -6.64 17.79
N GLN A 182 27.14 -6.74 17.71
CA GLN A 182 26.45 -7.92 17.16
C GLN A 182 25.35 -7.53 16.17
N TRP A 183 25.17 -8.39 15.15
CA TRP A 183 24.10 -8.18 14.15
C TRP A 183 22.71 -8.58 14.64
N SER A 184 22.62 -9.52 15.58
CA SER A 184 21.37 -9.99 16.16
C SER A 184 21.56 -10.28 17.64
N PHE A 185 20.54 -9.98 18.42
CA PHE A 185 20.43 -10.29 19.84
C PHE A 185 19.29 -11.31 20.11
N ASP A 186 18.83 -12.04 19.09
CA ASP A 186 17.71 -12.99 19.21
C ASP A 186 17.97 -14.13 20.21
N GLU A 187 19.24 -14.51 20.42
CA GLU A 187 19.61 -15.49 21.43
C GLU A 187 19.28 -15.00 22.84
N ASP A 188 19.40 -13.69 23.09
CA ASP A 188 19.09 -13.09 24.38
C ASP A 188 17.59 -13.10 24.66
N ASN A 189 16.74 -12.96 23.64
CA ASN A 189 15.29 -13.00 23.78
C ASN A 189 14.73 -14.34 24.26
N ARG A 190 15.51 -15.41 24.15
CA ARG A 190 15.14 -16.77 24.59
C ARG A 190 15.66 -17.11 25.99
N LYS A 191 16.48 -16.26 26.59
CA LYS A 191 16.99 -16.44 27.95
C LYS A 191 15.88 -16.17 28.97
N LYS A 192 15.89 -16.92 30.05
CA LYS A 192 15.00 -16.61 31.18
C LYS A 192 15.33 -15.25 31.75
N LEU A 193 14.32 -14.54 32.20
CA LEU A 193 14.49 -13.28 32.90
C LEU A 193 15.42 -13.53 34.13
N PRO A 194 16.48 -12.71 34.35
CA PRO A 194 17.28 -12.80 35.53
C PRO A 194 16.43 -12.62 36.80
N LYS A 195 16.83 -13.32 37.88
CA LYS A 195 16.04 -13.33 39.13
C LYS A 195 15.98 -11.97 39.84
N ASP A 196 16.90 -11.09 39.52
CA ASP A 196 17.07 -9.74 40.06
C ASP A 196 16.33 -8.66 39.26
N VAL A 197 15.67 -9.04 38.16
CA VAL A 197 14.88 -8.13 37.36
C VAL A 197 13.40 -8.31 37.69
N GLU A 198 12.80 -7.28 38.29
CA GLU A 198 11.35 -7.23 38.52
C GLU A 198 10.65 -6.73 37.28
N PRO A 199 9.61 -7.44 36.78
CA PRO A 199 8.75 -6.91 35.72
C PRO A 199 8.09 -5.60 36.15
N PRO A 200 7.90 -4.63 35.22
CA PRO A 200 7.14 -3.42 35.56
C PRO A 200 5.72 -3.78 36.00
N ALA A 201 5.20 -3.05 36.98
CA ALA A 201 3.83 -3.20 37.44
C ALA A 201 2.85 -2.94 36.26
N MET A 202 1.85 -3.84 36.13
CA MET A 202 0.78 -3.69 35.13
C MET A 202 -0.25 -2.67 35.58
#